data_4ef98caad2c55a0537d57e62e46a33f4
#
_entry.id   4ef98caad2c55a0537d57e62e46a33f4
#
_cell.length_a   1.000
_cell.length_b   1.000
_cell.length_c   1.000
_cell.angle_alpha   90.00
_cell.angle_beta   90.00
_cell.angle_gamma   90.00
#
_symmetry.space_group_name_H-M   'P 1'
#
loop_
_entity.id
_entity.type
_entity.pdbx_description
1 polymer ?
#
loop_
_entity_poly.entity_id
_entity_poly.type
_entity_poly.pdbx_seq_one_letter_code
_entity_poly.pdbx_strand_id
1 'polypeptide(L)'
;MQCIQQIRLRNRFDQQLKKRGEEILNEVKEKNEFAVVLASRPYQNDTLVNHDLSKMFTKAGIAVLTADSLPEVNQTELSKSRLDIVNNYHARMLSSAILCAQSEHLEYVQLVSFGCGHDAYLSDEITRMMKEISGKTPLILKVDESDNQGPLGSPWCVLSWRQ
;
A
#
# COMPACT_ATOMS: atom_id res chain seq x y z
N MET A 1 -16.25 30.99 0.93
CA MET A 1 -14.88 31.06 1.50
C MET A 1 -14.41 29.75 2.17
N GLN A 2 -15.22 29.06 2.96
CA GLN A 2 -14.85 27.80 3.65
C GLN A 2 -14.38 26.69 2.70
N CYS A 3 -15.02 26.46 1.58
CA CYS A 3 -14.66 25.40 0.62
C CYS A 3 -13.25 25.58 0.04
N ILE A 4 -12.84 26.80 -0.28
CA ILE A 4 -11.50 27.09 -0.83
C ILE A 4 -10.42 26.83 0.23
N GLN A 5 -10.69 27.13 1.48
CA GLN A 5 -9.77 26.89 2.57
C GLN A 5 -9.58 25.39 2.82
N GLN A 6 -10.66 24.60 2.76
CA GLN A 6 -10.59 23.14 2.89
C GLN A 6 -9.79 22.50 1.75
N ILE A 7 -9.98 22.96 0.51
CA ILE A 7 -9.20 22.46 -0.64
C ILE A 7 -7.70 22.77 -0.45
N ARG A 8 -7.36 23.97 0.01
CA ARG A 8 -5.95 24.35 0.27
C ARG A 8 -5.31 23.50 1.36
N LEU A 9 -6.04 23.23 2.44
CA LEU A 9 -5.53 22.37 3.53
C LEU A 9 -5.32 20.93 3.06
N ARG A 10 -6.25 20.38 2.29
CA ARG A 10 -6.12 19.06 1.69
C ARG A 10 -4.90 18.98 0.78
N ASN A 11 -4.74 19.94 -0.14
CA ASN A 11 -3.60 19.94 -1.07
C ASN A 11 -2.26 20.07 -0.32
N ARG A 12 -2.21 20.86 0.75
CA ARG A 12 -1.03 20.97 1.60
C ARG A 12 -0.71 19.66 2.31
N PHE A 13 -1.72 18.98 2.84
CA PHE A 13 -1.56 17.67 3.46
C PHE A 13 -1.03 16.63 2.46
N ASP A 14 -1.62 16.55 1.26
CA ASP A 14 -1.20 15.62 0.21
C ASP A 14 0.26 15.89 -0.22
N GLN A 15 0.66 17.15 -0.33
CA GLN A 15 2.04 17.53 -0.64
C GLN A 15 3.01 17.11 0.47
N GLN A 16 2.66 17.33 1.73
CA GLN A 16 3.49 16.94 2.87
C GLN A 16 3.62 15.42 2.98
N LEU A 17 2.53 14.70 2.75
CA LEU A 17 2.52 13.24 2.76
C LEU A 17 3.46 12.66 1.68
N LYS A 18 3.37 13.16 0.46
CA LYS A 18 4.25 12.76 -0.65
C LYS A 18 5.71 13.10 -0.42
N LYS A 19 5.97 14.31 0.10
CA LYS A 19 7.33 14.72 0.47
C LYS A 19 7.93 13.77 1.51
N ARG A 20 7.17 13.42 2.55
CA ARG A 20 7.62 12.45 3.55
C ARG A 20 7.83 11.06 2.96
N GLY A 21 6.97 10.64 2.04
CA GLY A 21 7.14 9.39 1.29
C GLY A 21 8.44 9.37 0.49
N GLU A 22 8.77 10.45 -0.19
CA GLU A 22 10.02 10.60 -0.94
C GLU A 22 11.26 10.56 -0.04
N GLU A 23 11.23 11.23 1.11
CA GLU A 23 12.30 11.18 2.11
C GLU A 23 12.55 9.74 2.58
N ILE A 24 11.50 8.98 2.93
CA ILE A 24 11.61 7.59 3.35
C ILE A 24 12.15 6.71 2.22
N LEU A 25 11.70 6.90 0.99
CA LEU A 25 12.20 6.15 -0.18
C LEU A 25 13.70 6.38 -0.39
N ASN A 26 14.17 7.60 -0.20
CA ASN A 26 15.60 7.92 -0.32
C ASN A 26 16.40 7.27 0.83
N GLU A 27 15.92 7.37 2.07
CA GLU A 27 16.56 6.72 3.23
C GLU A 27 16.70 5.20 3.03
N VAL A 28 15.64 4.55 2.53
CA VAL A 28 15.62 3.10 2.29
C VAL A 28 16.59 2.70 1.18
N LYS A 29 16.67 3.49 0.11
CA LYS A 29 17.62 3.26 -0.99
C LYS A 29 19.07 3.43 -0.53
N GLU A 30 19.37 4.50 0.23
CA GLU A 30 20.72 4.77 0.76
C GLU A 30 21.22 3.65 1.68
N LYS A 31 20.31 3.05 2.47
CA LYS A 31 20.64 1.96 3.39
C LYS A 31 20.60 0.57 2.74
N ASN A 32 20.21 0.50 1.46
CA ASN A 32 19.94 -0.75 0.76
C ASN A 32 18.94 -1.66 1.50
N GLU A 33 17.95 -1.04 2.11
CA GLU A 33 16.83 -1.66 2.80
C GLU A 33 15.58 -1.69 1.90
N PHE A 34 14.45 -2.09 2.46
CA PHE A 34 13.16 -1.99 1.78
C PHE A 34 12.09 -1.38 2.68
N ALA A 35 11.06 -0.83 2.05
CA ALA A 35 9.86 -0.36 2.72
C ALA A 35 8.65 -1.19 2.27
N VAL A 36 7.68 -1.32 3.15
CA VAL A 36 6.38 -1.89 2.86
C VAL A 36 5.42 -0.79 2.44
N VAL A 37 4.75 -0.98 1.32
CA VAL A 37 3.61 -0.16 0.91
C VAL A 37 2.33 -0.85 1.37
N LEU A 38 1.73 -0.31 2.42
CA LEU A 38 0.46 -0.78 2.95
C LEU A 38 -0.69 -0.20 2.12
N ALA A 39 -1.21 -1.00 1.21
CA ALA A 39 -2.28 -0.61 0.32
C ALA A 39 -3.62 -1.11 0.86
N SER A 40 -4.54 -0.17 1.06
CA SER A 40 -5.82 -0.43 1.69
C SER A 40 -6.85 0.62 1.32
N ARG A 41 -8.09 0.37 1.69
CA ARG A 41 -9.10 1.42 1.69
C ARG A 41 -8.81 2.41 2.82
N PRO A 42 -9.19 3.69 2.68
CA PRO A 42 -8.84 4.72 3.66
C PRO A 42 -9.17 4.39 5.11
N TYR A 43 -10.31 3.76 5.37
CA TYR A 43 -10.72 3.39 6.74
C TYR A 43 -9.87 2.26 7.35
N GLN A 44 -9.25 1.43 6.52
CA GLN A 44 -8.37 0.34 6.98
C GLN A 44 -6.99 0.84 7.45
N ASN A 45 -6.67 2.12 7.24
CA ASN A 45 -5.48 2.74 7.79
C ASN A 45 -5.63 3.09 9.30
N ASP A 46 -6.85 3.03 9.83
CA ASP A 46 -7.08 3.19 11.27
C ASP A 46 -6.50 2.01 12.04
N THR A 47 -5.79 2.30 13.13
CA THR A 47 -5.08 1.29 13.93
C THR A 47 -6.00 0.28 14.59
N LEU A 48 -7.25 0.67 14.89
CA LEU A 48 -8.27 -0.24 15.43
C LEU A 48 -8.74 -1.24 14.37
N VAL A 49 -8.78 -0.81 13.10
CA VAL A 49 -9.24 -1.66 11.99
C VAL A 49 -8.13 -2.59 11.51
N ASN A 50 -6.88 -2.11 11.44
CA ASN A 50 -5.73 -2.89 10.93
C ASN A 50 -4.91 -3.58 12.04
N HIS A 51 -5.41 -3.60 13.29
CA HIS A 51 -4.74 -4.23 14.42
C HIS A 51 -3.28 -3.78 14.62
N ASP A 52 -3.03 -2.46 14.49
CA ASP A 52 -1.68 -1.87 14.63
C ASP A 52 -0.62 -2.42 13.65
N LEU A 53 -1.03 -2.92 12.49
CA LEU A 53 -0.14 -3.55 11.51
C LEU A 53 1.05 -2.65 11.12
N SER A 54 0.82 -1.36 10.93
CA SER A 54 1.89 -0.40 10.66
C SER A 54 2.92 -0.34 11.79
N LYS A 55 2.48 -0.41 13.05
CA LYS A 55 3.37 -0.46 14.21
C LYS A 55 4.14 -1.77 14.30
N MET A 56 3.53 -2.87 13.86
CA MET A 56 4.21 -4.16 13.81
C MET A 56 5.42 -4.12 12.86
N PHE A 57 5.25 -3.58 11.65
CA PHE A 57 6.35 -3.43 10.69
C PHE A 57 7.44 -2.48 11.20
N THR A 58 7.05 -1.34 11.75
CA THR A 58 8.03 -0.36 12.24
C THR A 58 8.80 -0.87 13.47
N LYS A 59 8.20 -1.67 14.34
CA LYS A 59 8.92 -2.36 15.42
C LYS A 59 9.94 -3.38 14.91
N ALA A 60 9.71 -3.95 13.73
CA ALA A 60 10.66 -4.82 13.06
C ALA A 60 11.76 -4.06 12.29
N GLY A 61 11.78 -2.74 12.36
CA GLY A 61 12.73 -1.90 11.62
C GLY A 61 12.37 -1.68 10.16
N ILE A 62 11.16 -2.07 9.74
CA ILE A 62 10.71 -1.93 8.35
C ILE A 62 9.94 -0.61 8.21
N ALA A 63 10.34 0.23 7.27
CA ALA A 63 9.63 1.46 6.94
C ALA A 63 8.28 1.14 6.30
N VAL A 64 7.24 1.90 6.68
CA VAL A 64 5.88 1.73 6.17
C VAL A 64 5.45 2.98 5.41
N LEU A 65 5.01 2.77 4.20
CA LEU A 65 4.39 3.77 3.32
C LEU A 65 2.93 3.39 3.08
N THR A 66 2.10 4.36 2.77
CA THR A 66 0.76 4.11 2.24
C THR A 66 0.74 4.35 0.73
N ALA A 67 -0.25 3.83 0.03
CA ALA A 67 -0.41 4.09 -1.40
C ALA A 67 -0.43 5.60 -1.71
N ASP A 68 -1.03 6.40 -0.85
CA ASP A 68 -1.14 7.86 -1.01
C ASP A 68 0.17 8.62 -0.78
N SER A 69 1.12 8.03 -0.06
CA SER A 69 2.42 8.65 0.22
C SER A 69 3.43 8.49 -0.92
N LEU A 70 3.15 7.64 -1.91
CA LEU A 70 4.02 7.47 -3.07
C LEU A 70 3.93 8.67 -4.01
N PRO A 71 5.06 9.35 -4.34
CA PRO A 71 5.03 10.58 -5.14
C PRO A 71 4.36 10.40 -6.51
N GLU A 72 4.64 9.28 -7.18
CA GLU A 72 4.23 9.00 -8.56
C GLU A 72 2.89 8.28 -8.69
N VAL A 73 2.19 8.00 -7.58
CA VAL A 73 0.96 7.19 -7.57
C VAL A 73 -0.13 7.72 -8.49
N ASN A 74 -0.24 9.05 -8.63
CA ASN A 74 -1.26 9.68 -9.49
C ASN A 74 -0.82 9.82 -10.95
N GLN A 75 0.42 9.49 -11.28
CA GLN A 75 1.00 9.62 -12.63
C GLN A 75 1.17 8.25 -13.30
N THR A 76 0.97 7.17 -12.54
CA THR A 76 1.13 5.81 -13.04
C THR A 76 0.05 5.47 -14.05
N GLU A 77 0.47 4.98 -15.21
CA GLU A 77 -0.45 4.59 -16.28
C GLU A 77 -1.11 3.24 -15.98
N LEU A 78 -2.44 3.20 -16.06
CA LEU A 78 -3.25 2.03 -15.77
C LEU A 78 -3.87 1.38 -17.03
N SER A 79 -3.43 1.77 -18.22
CA SER A 79 -3.95 1.26 -19.50
C SER A 79 -3.83 -0.26 -19.67
N LYS A 80 -2.90 -0.90 -18.95
CA LYS A 80 -2.72 -2.35 -18.95
C LYS A 80 -3.63 -3.10 -17.99
N SER A 81 -4.39 -2.39 -17.15
CA SER A 81 -5.36 -3.01 -16.27
C SER A 81 -6.54 -3.55 -17.08
N ARG A 82 -7.00 -4.75 -16.72
CA ARG A 82 -8.21 -5.37 -17.27
C ARG A 82 -9.47 -4.92 -16.56
N LEU A 83 -9.32 -4.23 -15.44
CA LEU A 83 -10.44 -3.74 -14.65
C LEU A 83 -10.89 -2.36 -15.11
N ASP A 84 -12.20 -2.17 -15.19
CA ASP A 84 -12.80 -0.85 -15.22
C ASP A 84 -12.62 -0.17 -13.86
N ILE A 85 -11.78 0.87 -13.82
CA ILE A 85 -11.45 1.53 -12.57
C ILE A 85 -12.54 2.55 -12.26
N VAL A 86 -13.44 2.16 -11.34
CA VAL A 86 -14.62 2.94 -10.99
C VAL A 86 -14.43 3.93 -9.83
N ASN A 87 -13.30 3.86 -9.12
CA ASN A 87 -13.02 4.75 -8.00
C ASN A 87 -11.53 5.03 -7.80
N ASN A 88 -11.24 6.17 -7.14
CA ASN A 88 -9.89 6.67 -6.97
C ASN A 88 -9.01 5.80 -6.07
N TYR A 89 -9.56 5.07 -5.09
CA TYR A 89 -8.72 4.24 -4.23
C TYR A 89 -8.29 2.94 -4.94
N HIS A 90 -9.13 2.36 -5.80
CA HIS A 90 -8.70 1.24 -6.66
C HIS A 90 -7.58 1.68 -7.62
N ALA A 91 -7.71 2.87 -8.22
CA ALA A 91 -6.65 3.43 -9.04
C ALA A 91 -5.34 3.53 -8.27
N ARG A 92 -5.35 4.09 -7.07
CA ARG A 92 -4.15 4.24 -6.23
C ARG A 92 -3.57 2.91 -5.78
N MET A 93 -4.41 1.92 -5.47
CA MET A 93 -3.94 0.58 -5.11
C MET A 93 -3.25 -0.11 -6.29
N LEU A 94 -3.81 -0.04 -7.48
CA LEU A 94 -3.17 -0.55 -8.71
C LEU A 94 -1.88 0.21 -9.04
N SER A 95 -1.91 1.54 -8.99
CA SER A 95 -0.72 2.37 -9.24
C SER A 95 0.41 2.05 -8.26
N SER A 96 0.10 1.94 -6.97
CA SER A 96 1.10 1.60 -5.97
C SER A 96 1.66 0.18 -6.15
N ALA A 97 0.85 -0.78 -6.61
CA ALA A 97 1.31 -2.12 -6.95
C ALA A 97 2.30 -2.12 -8.12
N ILE A 98 2.03 -1.33 -9.16
CA ILE A 98 2.93 -1.16 -10.30
C ILE A 98 4.26 -0.56 -9.83
N LEU A 99 4.22 0.50 -9.02
CA LEU A 99 5.43 1.14 -8.47
C LEU A 99 6.25 0.18 -7.60
N CYS A 100 5.59 -0.64 -6.78
CA CYS A 100 6.26 -1.68 -6.00
C CYS A 100 6.89 -2.76 -6.88
N ALA A 101 6.21 -3.16 -7.95
CA ALA A 101 6.75 -4.14 -8.90
C ALA A 101 7.99 -3.61 -9.62
N GLN A 102 8.06 -2.31 -9.91
CA GLN A 102 9.18 -1.66 -10.60
C GLN A 102 10.36 -1.33 -9.68
N SER A 103 10.21 -1.43 -8.36
CA SER A 103 11.23 -1.06 -7.39
C SER A 103 11.76 -2.27 -6.64
N GLU A 104 13.07 -2.37 -6.46
CA GLU A 104 13.71 -3.40 -5.63
C GLU A 104 13.59 -3.09 -4.13
N HIS A 105 13.28 -1.85 -3.78
CA HIS A 105 13.18 -1.36 -2.41
C HIS A 105 11.75 -1.25 -1.87
N LEU A 106 10.75 -1.67 -2.64
CA LEU A 106 9.35 -1.63 -2.23
C LEU A 106 8.72 -3.01 -2.27
N GLU A 107 8.01 -3.34 -1.20
CA GLU A 107 7.20 -4.55 -1.10
C GLU A 107 5.73 -4.16 -0.89
N TYR A 108 4.84 -4.86 -1.59
CA TYR A 108 3.43 -4.53 -1.59
C TYR A 108 2.63 -5.42 -0.64
N VAL A 109 1.95 -4.79 0.31
CA VAL A 109 1.06 -5.46 1.27
C VAL A 109 -0.34 -4.91 1.09
N GLN A 110 -1.28 -5.76 0.70
CA GLN A 110 -2.69 -5.40 0.53
C GLN A 110 -3.50 -5.84 1.73
N LEU A 111 -4.26 -4.91 2.30
CA LEU A 111 -5.31 -5.24 3.25
C LEU A 111 -6.63 -5.48 2.51
N VAL A 112 -7.26 -6.58 2.78
CA VAL A 112 -8.57 -6.94 2.22
C VAL A 112 -9.56 -7.20 3.34
N SER A 113 -10.80 -6.77 3.13
CA SER A 113 -11.91 -7.10 4.02
C SER A 113 -12.48 -8.48 3.67
N PHE A 114 -12.98 -9.17 4.67
CA PHE A 114 -13.63 -10.46 4.47
C PHE A 114 -14.85 -10.31 3.52
N GLY A 115 -14.94 -11.22 2.55
CA GLY A 115 -16.13 -11.38 1.69
C GLY A 115 -16.43 -10.25 0.71
N CYS A 116 -15.54 -9.27 0.52
CA CYS A 116 -15.75 -8.22 -0.46
C CYS A 116 -15.37 -8.70 -1.87
N GLY A 117 -16.35 -8.86 -2.77
CA GLY A 117 -16.11 -9.26 -4.15
C GLY A 117 -15.20 -8.30 -4.92
N HIS A 118 -15.27 -6.99 -4.65
CA HIS A 118 -14.39 -6.00 -5.25
C HIS A 118 -12.93 -6.21 -4.84
N ASP A 119 -12.67 -6.59 -3.58
CA ASP A 119 -11.30 -6.87 -3.13
C ASP A 119 -10.74 -8.12 -3.81
N ALA A 120 -11.56 -9.13 -4.11
CA ALA A 120 -11.13 -10.32 -4.83
C ALA A 120 -10.64 -9.98 -6.24
N TYR A 121 -11.45 -9.27 -7.03
CA TYR A 121 -11.05 -8.83 -8.37
C TYR A 121 -9.81 -7.97 -8.36
N LEU A 122 -9.73 -7.03 -7.42
CA LEU A 122 -8.60 -6.12 -7.31
C LEU A 122 -7.32 -6.89 -6.94
N SER A 123 -7.39 -7.83 -6.02
CA SER A 123 -6.24 -8.65 -5.59
C SER A 123 -5.73 -9.53 -6.71
N ASP A 124 -6.63 -10.15 -7.49
CA ASP A 124 -6.25 -10.96 -8.65
C ASP A 124 -5.54 -10.11 -9.72
N GLU A 125 -6.07 -8.93 -10.01
CA GLU A 125 -5.48 -8.03 -11.00
C GLU A 125 -4.13 -7.49 -10.54
N ILE A 126 -4.00 -7.07 -9.28
CA ILE A 126 -2.72 -6.64 -8.69
C ILE A 126 -1.70 -7.77 -8.78
N THR A 127 -2.07 -8.97 -8.40
CA THR A 127 -1.18 -10.14 -8.48
C THR A 127 -0.73 -10.41 -9.91
N ARG A 128 -1.64 -10.35 -10.87
CA ARG A 128 -1.32 -10.51 -12.28
C ARG A 128 -0.33 -9.44 -12.76
N MET A 129 -0.65 -8.17 -12.52
CA MET A 129 0.17 -7.05 -13.00
C MET A 129 1.57 -7.08 -12.39
N MET A 130 1.70 -7.33 -11.08
CA MET A 130 3.02 -7.43 -10.43
C MET A 130 3.85 -8.59 -10.99
N LYS A 131 3.22 -9.75 -11.22
CA LYS A 131 3.91 -10.90 -11.84
C LYS A 131 4.38 -10.60 -13.25
N GLU A 132 3.56 -9.94 -14.06
CA GLU A 132 3.91 -9.60 -15.44
C GLU A 132 5.04 -8.56 -15.53
N ILE A 133 5.11 -7.62 -14.56
CA ILE A 133 6.13 -6.56 -14.56
C ILE A 133 7.49 -7.07 -14.08
N SER A 134 7.52 -7.84 -12.98
CA SER A 134 8.78 -8.17 -12.31
C SER A 134 8.85 -9.58 -11.72
N GLY A 135 7.80 -10.37 -11.84
CA GLY A 135 7.70 -11.67 -11.16
C GLY A 135 7.32 -11.58 -9.67
N LYS A 136 7.24 -10.38 -9.10
CA LYS A 136 6.83 -10.17 -7.71
C LYS A 136 5.36 -10.52 -7.49
N THR A 137 5.02 -10.88 -6.26
CA THR A 137 3.63 -11.12 -5.82
C THR A 137 3.30 -10.24 -4.62
N PRO A 138 2.05 -9.76 -4.48
CA PRO A 138 1.63 -9.01 -3.30
C PRO A 138 1.49 -9.95 -2.09
N LEU A 139 1.76 -9.43 -0.88
CA LEU A 139 1.28 -10.05 0.34
C LEU A 139 -0.15 -9.58 0.59
N ILE A 140 -1.11 -10.50 0.57
CA ILE A 140 -2.52 -10.19 0.81
C ILE A 140 -2.88 -10.59 2.23
N LEU A 141 -3.24 -9.61 3.05
CA LEU A 141 -3.63 -9.80 4.44
C LEU A 141 -5.12 -9.60 4.59
N LYS A 142 -5.80 -10.62 5.09
CA LYS A 142 -7.22 -10.57 5.37
C LYS A 142 -7.43 -10.08 6.79
N VAL A 143 -8.13 -8.95 6.92
CA VAL A 143 -8.48 -8.38 8.21
C VAL A 143 -9.94 -8.69 8.48
N ASP A 144 -10.22 -9.33 9.60
CA ASP A 144 -11.56 -9.62 10.09
C ASP A 144 -11.77 -9.04 11.50
N GLU A 145 -12.98 -9.12 12.01
CA GLU A 145 -13.36 -8.60 13.33
C GLU A 145 -12.83 -9.46 14.48
N SER A 146 -12.18 -10.59 14.19
CA SER A 146 -11.63 -11.44 15.24
C SER A 146 -10.31 -10.87 15.74
N ASP A 147 -10.19 -10.71 17.06
CA ASP A 147 -8.96 -10.31 17.76
C ASP A 147 -7.81 -11.33 17.59
N ASN A 148 -7.99 -12.31 16.76
CA ASN A 148 -7.02 -13.37 16.58
C ASN A 148 -5.88 -12.87 15.68
N GLN A 149 -4.85 -12.31 16.31
CA GLN A 149 -3.60 -11.88 15.67
C GLN A 149 -2.79 -13.05 15.06
N GLY A 150 -3.43 -14.17 14.75
CA GLY A 150 -2.89 -15.38 14.14
C GLY A 150 -1.56 -15.22 13.39
N PRO A 151 -1.49 -15.50 12.08
CA PRO A 151 -0.26 -15.33 11.31
C PRO A 151 0.27 -13.90 11.22
N LEU A 152 -0.58 -12.90 11.49
CA LEU A 152 -0.24 -11.46 11.46
C LEU A 152 0.65 -11.04 12.64
N GLY A 153 0.74 -11.85 13.70
CA GLY A 153 1.49 -11.51 14.92
C GLY A 153 3.03 -11.53 14.77
N SER A 154 3.56 -11.86 13.61
CA SER A 154 5.01 -11.94 13.41
C SER A 154 5.49 -11.21 12.17
N PRO A 155 6.44 -10.25 12.30
CA PRO A 155 7.10 -9.60 11.16
C PRO A 155 7.79 -10.61 10.21
N TRP A 156 8.08 -11.80 10.72
CA TRP A 156 8.72 -12.87 9.96
C TRP A 156 7.90 -13.37 8.77
N CYS A 157 6.58 -13.23 8.79
CA CYS A 157 5.72 -13.52 7.62
C CYS A 157 6.11 -12.71 6.40
N VAL A 158 6.50 -11.45 6.58
CA VAL A 158 6.90 -10.57 5.48
C VAL A 158 8.33 -10.86 5.02
N LEU A 159 9.22 -11.18 5.96
CA LEU A 159 10.61 -11.51 5.64
C LEU A 159 10.73 -12.87 4.92
N SER A 160 9.93 -13.86 5.32
CA SER A 160 9.90 -15.18 4.66
C SER A 160 9.24 -15.15 3.28
N TRP A 161 8.38 -14.18 3.04
CA TRP A 161 7.69 -14.03 1.75
C TRP A 161 8.59 -13.42 0.66
N ARG A 162 9.62 -12.66 1.03
CA ARG A 162 10.57 -12.04 0.09
C ARG A 162 11.58 -13.05 -0.51
N GLN A 163 11.64 -14.28 0.00
CA GLN A 163 12.52 -15.36 -0.55
C GLN A 163 11.84 -16.09 -1.71
#